data_809dc03510a43c908015c56b7659edfa
#
_entry.id   809dc03510a43c908015c56b7659edfa
#
_cell.length_a   1.000
_cell.length_b   1.000
_cell.length_c   1.000
_cell.angle_alpha   90.00
_cell.angle_beta   90.00
_cell.angle_gamma   90.00
#
_symmetry.space_group_name_H-M   'P 1'
#
loop_
_entity.id
_entity.type
_entity.pdbx_description
1 polymer ?
#
loop_
_entity_poly.entity_id
_entity_poly.type
_entity_poly.pdbx_seq_one_letter_code
_entity_poly.pdbx_strand_id
1 'polypeptide(L)'
;MPASSPRVADSLVGRLKAFIDQQQLEGGMRLPAERHLAAELGVSRSSLREAIQKLIAAGLLVSRRGGGTYLREWQEPWAETRIVAP
;
A
#
# COMPACT_ATOMS: atom_id res chain seq x y z
N MET A 1 -24.10 -6.74 -0.15
CA MET A 1 -23.95 -6.35 0.09
C MET A 1 -23.58 -5.70 0.58
N PRO A 2 -23.20 -5.54 0.84
CA PRO A 2 -22.80 -5.00 1.51
C PRO A 2 -22.89 -3.90 1.51
N ALA A 3 -23.35 -3.91 1.84
CA ALA A 3 -23.78 -2.93 1.81
C ALA A 3 -22.97 -1.87 1.99
N SER A 4 -22.59 -1.76 2.78
CA SER A 4 -21.91 -0.75 2.99
C SER A 4 -20.75 -0.79 2.37
N SER A 5 -20.54 -0.32 1.42
CA SER A 5 -19.36 -0.41 0.86
C SER A 5 -18.39 0.41 1.57
N PRO A 6 -17.22 -0.05 1.65
CA PRO A 6 -16.17 0.68 2.28
C PRO A 6 -15.87 1.90 1.44
N ARG A 7 -15.26 2.88 2.01
CA ARG A 7 -14.91 4.00 1.28
C ARG A 7 -13.91 3.61 0.28
N VAL A 8 -13.83 4.32 -0.81
CA VAL A 8 -12.93 4.00 -1.90
C VAL A 8 -11.51 3.86 -1.40
N ALA A 9 -11.06 4.76 -0.55
CA ALA A 9 -9.69 4.70 -0.08
C ALA A 9 -9.43 3.44 0.75
N ASP A 10 -10.40 3.05 1.56
CA ASP A 10 -10.22 1.87 2.39
C ASP A 10 -10.19 0.62 1.54
N SER A 11 -11.05 0.57 0.57
CA SER A 11 -11.09 -0.57 -0.32
C SER A 11 -9.82 -0.61 -1.14
N LEU A 12 -9.32 0.54 -1.55
CA LEU A 12 -8.14 0.62 -2.35
C LEU A 12 -6.90 0.23 -1.54
N VAL A 13 -6.89 0.52 -0.25
CA VAL A 13 -5.80 0.09 0.61
C VAL A 13 -5.68 -1.43 0.54
N GLY A 14 -6.80 -2.13 0.62
CA GLY A 14 -6.77 -3.58 0.54
C GLY A 14 -6.25 -4.07 -0.81
N ARG A 15 -6.68 -3.40 -1.86
CA ARG A 15 -6.24 -3.78 -3.21
C ARG A 15 -4.76 -3.49 -3.40
N LEU A 16 -4.27 -2.41 -2.81
CA LEU A 16 -2.88 -2.06 -2.92
C LEU A 16 -2.01 -3.07 -2.17
N LYS A 17 -2.47 -3.50 -1.00
CA LYS A 17 -1.77 -4.53 -0.26
C LYS A 17 -1.71 -5.82 -1.08
N ALA A 18 -2.83 -6.17 -1.69
CA ALA A 18 -2.88 -7.38 -2.49
C ALA A 18 -1.93 -7.28 -3.68
N PHE A 19 -1.83 -6.10 -4.26
CA PHE A 19 -0.93 -5.88 -5.38
C PHE A 19 0.51 -6.10 -4.94
N ILE A 20 0.86 -5.50 -3.81
CA ILE A 20 2.22 -5.64 -3.27
C ILE A 20 2.54 -7.11 -3.04
N ASP A 21 1.57 -7.82 -2.48
CA ASP A 21 1.75 -9.21 -2.19
C ASP A 21 1.90 -10.03 -3.46
N GLN A 22 1.07 -9.78 -4.44
CA GLN A 22 1.12 -10.53 -5.68
C GLN A 22 2.39 -10.28 -6.46
N GLN A 23 2.92 -9.07 -6.37
CA GLN A 23 4.15 -8.74 -7.05
C GLN A 23 5.36 -9.19 -6.25
N GLN A 24 5.11 -9.69 -5.05
CA GLN A 24 6.17 -10.17 -4.18
C GLN A 24 7.22 -9.12 -3.91
N LEU A 25 6.76 -7.91 -3.68
CA LEU A 25 7.66 -6.83 -3.37
C LEU A 25 8.19 -7.00 -1.95
N GLU A 26 9.45 -6.76 -1.79
CA GLU A 26 10.06 -6.92 -0.49
C GLU A 26 10.38 -5.60 0.15
N GLY A 27 10.73 -5.64 1.39
CA GLY A 27 11.07 -4.43 2.12
C GLY A 27 12.18 -3.69 1.42
N GLY A 28 12.05 -2.40 1.35
CA GLY A 28 13.02 -1.57 0.69
C GLY A 28 12.77 -1.38 -0.80
N MET A 29 11.87 -2.17 -1.38
CA MET A 29 11.64 -2.05 -2.81
C MET A 29 10.72 -0.89 -3.11
N ARG A 30 10.91 -0.30 -4.25
CA ARG A 30 10.12 0.83 -4.66
C ARG A 30 8.83 0.39 -5.31
N LEU A 31 7.75 1.10 -5.01
CA LEU A 31 6.51 0.84 -5.71
C LEU A 31 6.57 1.44 -7.10
N PRO A 32 5.79 0.93 -8.03
CA PRO A 32 5.71 1.57 -9.34
C PRO A 32 5.28 3.02 -9.21
N ALA A 33 5.57 3.81 -10.22
CA ALA A 33 5.19 5.21 -10.21
C ALA A 33 3.70 5.34 -10.01
N GLU A 34 3.29 6.40 -9.33
CA GLU A 34 1.89 6.62 -9.06
C GLU A 34 1.02 6.51 -10.28
N ARG A 35 1.42 7.14 -11.35
CA ARG A 35 0.61 7.12 -12.55
C ARG A 35 0.43 5.69 -13.07
N HIS A 36 1.49 4.94 -13.08
CA HIS A 36 1.46 3.58 -13.57
C HIS A 36 0.60 2.71 -12.64
N LEU A 37 0.79 2.88 -11.37
CA LEU A 37 0.07 2.08 -10.39
C LEU A 37 -1.42 2.41 -10.40
N ALA A 38 -1.76 3.68 -10.58
CA ALA A 38 -3.16 4.05 -10.66
C ALA A 38 -3.83 3.39 -11.87
N ALA A 39 -3.12 3.37 -12.99
CA ALA A 39 -3.64 2.73 -14.17
C ALA A 39 -3.82 1.23 -13.95
N GLU A 40 -2.85 0.63 -13.31
CA GLU A 40 -2.92 -0.79 -13.04
C GLU A 40 -4.10 -1.14 -12.15
N LEU A 41 -4.40 -0.32 -11.20
CA LEU A 41 -5.49 -0.57 -10.28
C LEU A 41 -6.82 0.03 -10.76
N GLY A 42 -6.78 0.77 -11.86
CA GLY A 42 -8.01 1.34 -12.40
C GLY A 42 -8.62 2.42 -11.55
N VAL A 43 -7.81 3.23 -10.92
CA VAL A 43 -8.32 4.29 -10.05
C VAL A 43 -7.65 5.60 -10.38
N SER A 44 -8.17 6.68 -9.83
CA SER A 44 -7.58 7.97 -10.06
C SER A 44 -6.30 8.10 -9.24
N ARG A 45 -5.43 8.99 -9.67
CA ARG A 45 -4.19 9.20 -8.96
C ARG A 45 -4.43 9.76 -7.57
N SER A 46 -5.43 10.60 -7.42
CA SER A 46 -5.70 11.17 -6.10
C SER A 46 -6.23 10.11 -5.14
N SER A 47 -7.04 9.20 -5.63
CA SER A 47 -7.52 8.11 -4.78
C SER A 47 -6.36 7.22 -4.37
N LEU A 48 -5.48 6.94 -5.33
CA LEU A 48 -4.32 6.12 -5.03
C LEU A 48 -3.42 6.79 -4.01
N ARG A 49 -3.21 8.09 -4.17
CA ARG A 49 -2.35 8.81 -3.26
C ARG A 49 -2.90 8.76 -1.84
N GLU A 50 -4.22 8.85 -1.73
CA GLU A 50 -4.85 8.78 -0.44
C GLU A 50 -4.62 7.42 0.21
N ALA A 51 -4.74 6.36 -0.57
CA ALA A 51 -4.50 5.01 -0.05
C ALA A 51 -3.04 4.86 0.36
N ILE A 52 -2.13 5.39 -0.43
CA ILE A 52 -0.73 5.33 -0.10
C ILE A 52 -0.45 6.06 1.21
N GLN A 53 -1.09 7.21 1.41
CA GLN A 53 -0.90 7.96 2.64
C GLN A 53 -1.40 7.17 3.85
N LYS A 54 -2.45 6.42 3.68
CA LYS A 54 -2.94 5.59 4.77
C LYS A 54 -1.93 4.50 5.12
N LEU A 55 -1.29 3.94 4.13
CA LEU A 55 -0.28 2.91 4.38
C LEU A 55 1.00 3.51 4.96
N ILE A 56 1.31 4.73 4.59
CA ILE A 56 2.46 5.40 5.20
C ILE A 56 2.15 5.64 6.67
N ALA A 57 0.95 6.09 6.96
CA ALA A 57 0.55 6.33 8.35
C ALA A 57 0.57 5.04 9.16
N ALA A 58 0.30 3.93 8.51
CA ALA A 58 0.32 2.65 9.20
C ALA A 58 1.74 2.10 9.33
N GLY A 59 2.72 2.77 8.75
CA GLY A 59 4.10 2.33 8.87
C GLY A 59 4.51 1.25 7.90
N LEU A 60 3.71 1.03 6.87
CA LEU A 60 4.02 -0.03 5.92
C LEU A 60 4.74 0.49 4.69
N LEU A 61 4.57 1.75 4.40
CA LEU A 61 5.25 2.37 3.28
C LEU A 61 5.99 3.60 3.75
N VAL A 62 6.99 4.02 3.02
CA VAL A 62 7.67 5.26 3.33
C VAL A 62 7.85 6.04 2.06
N SER A 63 7.79 7.34 2.18
CA SER A 63 7.97 8.23 1.06
C SER A 63 9.38 8.77 1.14
N ARG A 64 10.09 8.77 0.03
CA ARG A 64 11.45 9.28 0.05
C ARG A 64 11.55 10.58 -0.66
N ARG A 65 12.39 11.41 -0.11
CA ARG A 65 12.57 12.67 -0.69
C ARG A 65 13.19 12.47 -2.03
N GLY A 66 12.81 13.15 -3.00
CA GLY A 66 13.36 13.00 -4.32
C GLY A 66 12.67 11.97 -5.15
N GLY A 67 11.75 11.28 -4.59
CA GLY A 67 10.93 10.45 -5.44
C GLY A 67 10.59 9.11 -4.93
N GLY A 68 9.37 8.77 -5.13
CA GLY A 68 8.94 7.42 -4.95
C GLY A 68 8.48 7.05 -3.58
N THR A 69 7.74 6.00 -3.55
CA THR A 69 7.23 5.40 -2.33
C THR A 69 7.83 4.01 -2.28
N TYR A 70 8.28 3.64 -1.12
CA TYR A 70 8.98 2.37 -0.95
C TYR A 70 8.36 1.57 0.17
N LEU A 71 8.50 0.27 0.10
CA LEU A 71 8.08 -0.55 1.19
C LEU A 71 9.08 -0.34 2.31
N ARG A 72 8.58 -0.35 3.54
CA ARG A 72 9.43 -0.18 4.66
C ARG A 72 10.44 -1.30 4.61
N GLU A 73 11.67 -0.99 4.90
CA GLU A 73 12.71 -1.96 4.80
C GLU A 73 12.49 -3.19 5.62
N TRP A 74 11.90 -3.08 6.74
CA TRP A 74 11.62 -4.23 7.54
C TRP A 74 10.16 -4.18 7.90
N GLN A 75 9.46 -5.23 7.70
CA GLN A 75 8.05 -5.24 8.09
C GLN A 75 7.60 -6.66 8.25
N GLU A 76 6.63 -6.82 9.08
CA GLU A 76 6.05 -8.07 9.32
C GLU A 76 5.12 -8.42 8.24
N PRO A 77 4.83 -9.65 8.05
CA PRO A 77 3.80 -10.02 7.11
C PRO A 77 2.54 -9.30 7.48
N TRP A 78 1.83 -8.90 6.53
CA TRP A 78 0.64 -8.14 6.79
C TRP A 78 -0.28 -8.79 7.76
N ALA A 79 -0.37 -10.06 7.64
CA ALA A 79 -1.29 -10.75 8.43
C ALA A 79 -0.82 -10.98 9.77
N GLU A 80 0.28 -11.06 10.04
CA GLU A 80 0.72 -11.45 11.15
C GLU A 80 1.12 -10.58 12.04
N THR A 81 1.22 -10.18 12.51
CA THR A 81 1.51 -9.32 13.41
C THR A 81 2.02 -9.89 14.45
N ARG A 82 2.58 -10.37 14.63
CA ARG A 82 2.98 -11.05 15.52
C ARG A 82 3.65 -10.55 16.44
N ILE A 83 3.73 -10.60 17.05
CA ILE A 83 4.22 -10.16 17.98
C ILE A 83 5.20 -10.70 18.50
N VAL A 84 5.60 -10.97 18.49
CA VAL A 84 6.40 -11.50 18.84
C VAL A 84 7.12 -11.39 19.70
N ALA A 85 7.37 -11.40 20.09
CA ALA A 85 7.87 -11.45 20.95
C ALA A 85 8.95 -11.52 21.13
N PRO A 86 9.49 -11.44 21.28
CA PRO A 86 10.62 -11.55 21.50
C PRO A 86 11.22 -12.02 22.17
#